data_0df8e81a1a6dfee92aeeb6b38abfe796
#
_entry.id   0df8e81a1a6dfee92aeeb6b38abfe796
#
_cell.length_a   1.000
_cell.length_b   1.000
_cell.length_c   1.000
_cell.angle_alpha   90.00
_cell.angle_beta   90.00
_cell.angle_gamma   90.00
#
_symmetry.space_group_name_H-M   'P 1'
#
loop_
_entity.id
_entity.type
_entity.pdbx_description
1 polymer ?
#
loop_
_entity_poly.entity_id
_entity_poly.type
_entity_poly.pdbx_seq_one_letter_code
_entity_poly.pdbx_strand_id
1 'polypeptide(L)'
;MIRMPEPNPPAIEQRPTKRQLLFYLIVLACSALYLWTGYQICVDKAQLFRNEMGLTETVARVETIVSDRNDMGQIGGTVYYERVITFWARILSGERKGEQVKVVQTIDNLTGNGQLPVSEGDKLFIFQTGSPQEENWEAGEFYRSDAILLLAGLFLLGLLLFGRRKGLMTILSLVLTCLAIFIVFVPAILAGYNAYAVSVITCLFIIAMTLSLVSGPSKKSLAAALGCAGGVAVAGILSVVMDKLMKLTGYLNDETMYVSLLNEANPIDLKGIVFAAIVIGAMGATMDVAMDISSSLFEIHRKVPDISYSHLVQSGFTIGRDIMGTMANTLILAYIGSSLTTVLLYASYQASLSQLLNRELIIVELLQALSGSIGILCTIPISTFIASALCCLHKCNSHKCES
;
A
#
# COMPACT_ATOMS: atom_id res chain seq x y z
N MET A 1 -42.83 3.78 36.44
CA MET A 1 -42.05 2.55 36.17
C MET A 1 -42.03 2.34 34.63
N ILE A 2 -41.00 2.86 33.98
CA ILE A 2 -40.80 2.70 32.51
C ILE A 2 -40.14 1.35 32.32
N ARG A 3 -40.87 0.37 31.75
CA ARG A 3 -40.28 -0.92 31.35
C ARG A 3 -39.20 -0.65 30.30
N MET A 4 -37.94 -0.88 30.65
CA MET A 4 -36.88 -0.98 29.65
C MET A 4 -37.19 -2.16 28.70
N PRO A 5 -37.06 -2.00 27.40
CA PRO A 5 -37.17 -3.14 26.46
C PRO A 5 -36.02 -4.12 26.73
N GLU A 6 -36.34 -5.39 26.75
CA GLU A 6 -35.35 -6.46 26.92
C GLU A 6 -34.25 -6.34 25.84
N PRO A 7 -32.98 -6.59 26.18
CA PRO A 7 -31.92 -6.58 25.19
C PRO A 7 -32.18 -7.68 24.15
N ASN A 8 -32.28 -7.29 22.89
CA ASN A 8 -32.36 -8.24 21.79
C ASN A 8 -31.17 -9.21 21.87
N PRO A 9 -31.43 -10.53 21.71
CA PRO A 9 -30.36 -11.51 21.69
C PRO A 9 -29.33 -11.16 20.61
N PRO A 10 -28.03 -11.50 20.85
CA PRO A 10 -26.98 -11.20 19.89
C PRO A 10 -27.35 -11.78 18.54
N ALA A 11 -27.27 -10.96 17.50
CA ALA A 11 -27.61 -11.35 16.14
C ALA A 11 -26.77 -12.59 15.74
N ILE A 12 -27.41 -13.74 15.71
CA ILE A 12 -26.81 -14.99 15.22
C ILE A 12 -26.39 -14.70 13.78
N GLU A 13 -25.12 -14.84 13.49
CA GLU A 13 -24.50 -14.65 12.18
C GLU A 13 -25.21 -15.58 11.16
N GLN A 14 -26.19 -15.04 10.45
CA GLN A 14 -26.99 -15.81 9.50
C GLN A 14 -26.08 -16.31 8.37
N ARG A 15 -26.23 -17.57 8.00
CA ARG A 15 -25.54 -18.15 6.83
C ARG A 15 -25.84 -17.30 5.59
N PRO A 16 -24.86 -17.01 4.71
CA PRO A 16 -25.09 -16.21 3.53
C PRO A 16 -26.17 -16.85 2.66
N THR A 17 -27.12 -16.04 2.21
CA THR A 17 -28.15 -16.49 1.27
C THR A 17 -27.51 -16.88 -0.07
N LYS A 18 -28.16 -17.78 -0.84
CA LYS A 18 -27.66 -18.20 -2.17
C LYS A 18 -27.37 -16.99 -3.07
N ARG A 19 -28.15 -15.91 -2.95
CA ARG A 19 -27.98 -14.66 -3.70
C ARG A 19 -26.71 -13.90 -3.28
N GLN A 20 -26.38 -13.88 -1.99
CA GLN A 20 -25.14 -13.29 -1.49
C GLN A 20 -23.92 -14.10 -1.93
N LEU A 21 -24.02 -15.44 -1.88
CA LEU A 21 -22.94 -16.31 -2.35
C LEU A 21 -22.66 -16.08 -3.85
N LEU A 22 -23.70 -16.01 -4.67
CA LEU A 22 -23.58 -15.71 -6.11
C LEU A 22 -22.90 -14.34 -6.33
N PHE A 23 -23.28 -13.33 -5.55
CA PHE A 23 -22.65 -12.00 -5.63
C PHE A 23 -21.15 -12.04 -5.34
N TYR A 24 -20.73 -12.70 -4.25
CA TYR A 24 -19.30 -12.86 -3.92
C TYR A 24 -18.55 -13.62 -5.02
N LEU A 25 -19.15 -14.65 -5.61
CA LEU A 25 -18.56 -15.36 -6.75
C LEU A 25 -18.39 -14.44 -7.98
N ILE A 26 -19.36 -13.58 -8.25
CA ILE A 26 -19.26 -12.60 -9.34
C ILE A 26 -18.13 -11.60 -9.06
N VAL A 27 -18.03 -11.06 -7.84
CA VAL A 27 -16.95 -10.12 -7.46
C VAL A 27 -15.59 -10.78 -7.63
N LEU A 28 -15.43 -12.04 -7.18
CA LEU A 28 -14.19 -12.79 -7.34
C LEU A 28 -13.88 -13.08 -8.80
N ALA A 29 -14.87 -13.46 -9.59
CA ALA A 29 -14.69 -13.69 -11.03
C ALA A 29 -14.29 -12.41 -11.76
N CYS A 30 -14.90 -11.27 -11.45
CA CYS A 30 -14.51 -9.96 -12.00
C CYS A 30 -13.10 -9.58 -11.55
N SER A 31 -12.73 -9.85 -10.31
CA SER A 31 -11.37 -9.60 -9.80
C SER A 31 -10.34 -10.48 -10.50
N ALA A 32 -10.63 -11.75 -10.67
CA ALA A 32 -9.77 -12.67 -11.41
C ALA A 32 -9.62 -12.26 -12.89
N LEU A 33 -10.71 -11.80 -13.53
CA LEU A 33 -10.69 -11.29 -14.88
C LEU A 33 -9.83 -10.01 -14.99
N TYR A 34 -9.96 -9.07 -14.05
CA TYR A 34 -9.15 -7.85 -14.00
C TYR A 34 -7.66 -8.19 -13.85
N LEU A 35 -7.31 -9.08 -12.94
CA LEU A 35 -5.93 -9.51 -12.72
C LEU A 35 -5.38 -10.25 -13.94
N TRP A 36 -6.15 -11.14 -14.53
CA TRP A 36 -5.74 -11.91 -15.70
C TRP A 36 -5.55 -11.01 -16.95
N THR A 37 -6.51 -10.13 -17.24
CA THR A 37 -6.40 -9.20 -18.36
C THR A 37 -5.26 -8.22 -18.17
N GLY A 38 -5.09 -7.66 -16.97
CA GLY A 38 -3.99 -6.77 -16.64
C GLY A 38 -2.63 -7.46 -16.80
N TYR A 39 -2.51 -8.69 -16.30
CA TYR A 39 -1.31 -9.51 -16.47
C TYR A 39 -0.99 -9.74 -17.95
N GLN A 40 -1.95 -10.19 -18.75
CA GLN A 40 -1.74 -10.47 -20.19
C GLN A 40 -1.33 -9.22 -20.98
N ILE A 41 -1.88 -8.05 -20.64
CA ILE A 41 -1.53 -6.79 -21.32
C ILE A 41 -0.12 -6.33 -20.98
N CYS A 42 0.36 -6.63 -19.78
CA CYS A 42 1.61 -6.08 -19.25
C CYS A 42 2.78 -7.06 -19.31
N VAL A 43 2.54 -8.38 -19.27
CA VAL A 43 3.59 -9.41 -19.10
C VAL A 43 4.63 -9.38 -20.21
N ASP A 44 4.21 -9.16 -21.46
CA ASP A 44 5.13 -9.17 -22.61
C ASP A 44 6.00 -7.90 -22.70
N LYS A 45 5.57 -6.82 -22.04
CA LYS A 45 6.23 -5.51 -22.11
C LYS A 45 6.98 -5.14 -20.83
N ALA A 46 6.49 -5.59 -19.67
CA ALA A 46 7.10 -5.31 -18.38
C ALA A 46 8.13 -6.39 -18.05
N GLN A 47 9.40 -6.00 -18.06
CA GLN A 47 10.49 -6.88 -17.66
C GLN A 47 10.65 -6.83 -16.12
N LEU A 48 9.80 -7.58 -15.41
CA LEU A 48 9.88 -7.70 -13.95
C LEU A 48 10.94 -8.75 -13.58
N PHE A 49 11.69 -8.46 -12.51
CA PHE A 49 12.67 -9.38 -11.92
C PHE A 49 13.74 -9.87 -12.92
N ARG A 50 14.16 -8.98 -13.82
CA ARG A 50 15.21 -9.31 -14.78
C ARG A 50 16.56 -9.36 -14.05
N ASN A 51 17.17 -10.52 -14.06
CA ASN A 51 18.56 -10.69 -13.60
C ASN A 51 19.52 -10.23 -14.71
N GLU A 52 19.71 -8.90 -14.84
CA GLU A 52 20.57 -8.32 -15.89
C GLU A 52 22.05 -8.66 -15.69
N MET A 53 22.47 -8.87 -14.46
CA MET A 53 23.87 -9.22 -14.13
C MET A 53 24.14 -10.72 -14.26
N GLY A 54 23.12 -11.56 -14.50
CA GLY A 54 23.33 -13.01 -14.62
C GLY A 54 23.89 -13.67 -13.34
N LEU A 55 23.86 -12.95 -12.21
CA LEU A 55 24.36 -13.46 -10.94
C LEU A 55 23.45 -14.57 -10.42
N THR A 56 24.05 -15.70 -10.07
CA THR A 56 23.32 -16.77 -9.41
C THR A 56 23.13 -16.41 -7.94
N GLU A 57 21.89 -16.00 -7.61
CA GLU A 57 21.49 -15.69 -6.24
C GLU A 57 20.90 -16.92 -5.57
N THR A 58 21.32 -17.23 -4.36
CA THR A 58 20.76 -18.32 -3.57
C THR A 58 20.77 -17.99 -2.07
N VAL A 59 19.90 -18.67 -1.32
CA VAL A 59 19.85 -18.52 0.14
C VAL A 59 20.75 -19.56 0.79
N ALA A 60 21.60 -19.10 1.69
CA ALA A 60 22.50 -19.98 2.46
C ALA A 60 22.41 -19.69 3.96
N ARG A 61 22.84 -20.66 4.76
CA ARG A 61 22.97 -20.54 6.21
C ARG A 61 24.44 -20.58 6.59
N VAL A 62 24.87 -19.64 7.40
CA VAL A 62 26.22 -19.59 7.98
C VAL A 62 26.40 -20.78 8.92
N GLU A 63 27.44 -21.58 8.70
CA GLU A 63 27.78 -22.71 9.54
C GLU A 63 28.93 -22.36 10.50
N THR A 64 30.06 -21.91 9.96
CA THR A 64 31.23 -21.59 10.78
C THR A 64 31.97 -20.38 10.20
N ILE A 65 32.42 -19.49 11.08
CA ILE A 65 33.26 -18.36 10.72
C ILE A 65 34.72 -18.81 10.69
N VAL A 66 35.38 -18.60 9.55
CA VAL A 66 36.78 -19.01 9.32
C VAL A 66 37.73 -17.91 9.72
N SER A 67 37.47 -16.68 9.32
CA SER A 67 38.30 -15.52 9.65
C SER A 67 37.46 -14.26 9.73
N ASP A 68 37.88 -13.37 10.61
CA ASP A 68 37.30 -12.04 10.80
C ASP A 68 38.46 -11.07 10.91
N ARG A 69 38.66 -10.21 9.92
CA ARG A 69 39.77 -9.27 9.83
C ARG A 69 39.24 -7.86 9.69
N ASN A 70 39.89 -6.96 10.42
CA ASN A 70 39.65 -5.52 10.26
C ASN A 70 40.89 -4.93 9.59
N ASP A 71 40.71 -4.49 8.37
CA ASP A 71 41.74 -3.83 7.60
C ASP A 71 41.49 -2.31 7.60
N MET A 72 42.56 -1.53 7.59
CA MET A 72 42.47 -0.07 7.46
C MET A 72 43.16 0.32 6.16
N GLY A 73 42.45 1.06 5.33
CA GLY A 73 43.00 1.64 4.11
C GLY A 73 42.92 3.16 4.14
N GLN A 74 43.64 3.80 3.21
CA GLN A 74 43.59 5.24 3.03
C GLN A 74 43.43 5.54 1.53
N ILE A 75 42.36 6.27 1.20
CA ILE A 75 42.09 6.74 -0.17
C ILE A 75 41.97 8.26 -0.13
N GLY A 76 42.84 8.97 -0.88
CA GLY A 76 42.74 10.42 -0.99
C GLY A 76 42.91 11.20 0.33
N GLY A 77 43.58 10.61 1.34
CA GLY A 77 43.72 11.19 2.66
C GLY A 77 42.63 10.82 3.67
N THR A 78 41.55 10.13 3.22
CA THR A 78 40.50 9.64 4.11
C THR A 78 40.80 8.20 4.52
N VAL A 79 40.79 7.94 5.84
CA VAL A 79 40.95 6.59 6.39
C VAL A 79 39.61 5.86 6.27
N TYR A 80 39.63 4.69 5.69
CA TYR A 80 38.50 3.79 5.66
C TYR A 80 38.76 2.51 6.44
N TYR A 81 37.72 1.96 7.00
CA TYR A 81 37.75 0.69 7.72
C TYR A 81 37.01 -0.34 6.90
N GLU A 82 37.64 -1.47 6.66
CA GLU A 82 37.07 -2.60 5.96
C GLU A 82 37.16 -3.83 6.88
N ARG A 83 36.03 -4.46 7.11
CA ARG A 83 35.94 -5.71 7.84
C ARG A 83 35.60 -6.83 6.88
N VAL A 84 36.49 -7.77 6.73
CA VAL A 84 36.33 -8.92 5.84
C VAL A 84 36.12 -10.17 6.69
N ILE A 85 34.91 -10.73 6.58
CA ILE A 85 34.50 -11.94 7.28
C ILE A 85 34.40 -13.07 6.26
N THR A 86 35.18 -14.12 6.45
CA THR A 86 35.13 -15.31 5.63
C THR A 86 34.50 -16.46 6.42
N PHE A 87 33.52 -17.12 5.86
CA PHE A 87 32.77 -18.18 6.54
C PHE A 87 32.37 -19.29 5.59
N TRP A 88 32.05 -20.45 6.14
CA TRP A 88 31.40 -21.54 5.44
C TRP A 88 29.89 -21.37 5.56
N ALA A 89 29.19 -21.51 4.43
CA ALA A 89 27.75 -21.46 4.39
C ALA A 89 27.19 -22.67 3.62
N ARG A 90 26.04 -23.17 4.07
CA ARG A 90 25.31 -24.24 3.40
C ARG A 90 24.16 -23.66 2.58
N ILE A 91 24.12 -23.98 1.31
CA ILE A 91 23.08 -23.55 0.37
C ILE A 91 21.75 -24.22 0.76
N LEU A 92 20.68 -23.41 0.91
CA LEU A 92 19.35 -23.88 1.30
C LEU A 92 18.38 -24.00 0.13
N SER A 93 18.64 -23.34 -1.00
CA SER A 93 17.73 -23.26 -2.15
C SER A 93 18.47 -23.44 -3.48
N GLY A 94 17.73 -23.69 -4.56
CA GLY A 94 18.28 -23.85 -5.90
C GLY A 94 18.84 -25.25 -6.20
N GLU A 95 19.52 -25.37 -7.36
CA GLU A 95 20.05 -26.64 -7.87
C GLU A 95 21.19 -27.21 -7.01
N ARG A 96 21.93 -26.32 -6.34
CA ARG A 96 23.10 -26.67 -5.49
C ARG A 96 22.72 -26.82 -4.01
N LYS A 97 21.49 -27.08 -3.69
CA LYS A 97 20.99 -27.24 -2.33
C LYS A 97 21.76 -28.31 -1.55
N GLY A 98 22.26 -27.95 -0.38
CA GLY A 98 23.02 -28.84 0.52
C GLY A 98 24.52 -28.74 0.36
N GLU A 99 25.03 -28.10 -0.68
CA GLU A 99 26.46 -27.83 -0.84
C GLU A 99 26.96 -26.82 0.18
N GLN A 100 28.22 -26.99 0.59
CA GLN A 100 28.93 -26.07 1.46
C GLN A 100 29.87 -25.22 0.61
N VAL A 101 29.73 -23.91 0.71
CA VAL A 101 30.51 -22.95 -0.06
C VAL A 101 31.21 -21.96 0.87
N LYS A 102 32.37 -21.49 0.43
CA LYS A 102 33.11 -20.46 1.15
C LYS A 102 32.62 -19.09 0.69
N VAL A 103 32.17 -18.28 1.62
CA VAL A 103 31.55 -16.96 1.34
C VAL A 103 32.38 -15.87 2.02
N VAL A 104 32.47 -14.73 1.38
CA VAL A 104 33.11 -13.53 1.91
C VAL A 104 32.08 -12.44 2.10
N GLN A 105 32.05 -11.86 3.30
CA GLN A 105 31.32 -10.62 3.58
C GLN A 105 32.33 -9.48 3.75
N THR A 106 32.15 -8.43 2.97
CA THR A 106 32.92 -7.20 3.09
C THR A 106 32.05 -6.09 3.63
N ILE A 107 32.44 -5.51 4.77
CA ILE A 107 31.73 -4.40 5.40
C ILE A 107 32.70 -3.23 5.43
N ASP A 108 32.35 -2.15 4.71
CA ASP A 108 33.16 -0.94 4.69
C ASP A 108 32.35 0.29 5.14
N ASN A 109 33.07 1.31 5.60
CA ASN A 109 32.44 2.57 5.99
C ASN A 109 32.36 3.61 4.86
N LEU A 110 32.89 3.31 3.68
CA LEU A 110 32.87 4.19 2.52
C LEU A 110 31.57 4.04 1.72
N THR A 111 31.15 2.80 1.47
CA THR A 111 29.91 2.53 0.74
C THR A 111 28.67 2.77 1.60
N GLY A 112 28.88 3.00 2.91
CA GLY A 112 27.77 3.26 3.84
C GLY A 112 26.80 2.09 3.99
N ASN A 113 27.20 0.88 3.60
CA ASN A 113 26.34 -0.29 3.53
C ASN A 113 25.79 -0.78 4.88
N GLY A 114 26.12 -0.14 6.00
CA GLY A 114 25.52 -0.41 7.32
C GLY A 114 25.26 -1.89 7.65
N GLN A 115 25.91 -2.80 6.93
CA GLN A 115 25.68 -4.23 7.05
C GLN A 115 26.14 -4.71 8.42
N LEU A 116 25.30 -5.49 9.05
CA LEU A 116 25.69 -6.17 10.29
C LEU A 116 26.63 -7.34 9.96
N PRO A 117 27.64 -7.59 10.81
CA PRO A 117 28.49 -8.76 10.66
C PRO A 117 27.63 -10.04 10.80
N VAL A 118 27.94 -11.04 9.98
CA VAL A 118 27.27 -12.35 10.04
C VAL A 118 27.67 -13.10 11.31
N SER A 119 26.74 -13.88 11.82
CA SER A 119 26.92 -14.79 12.95
C SER A 119 26.56 -16.22 12.53
N GLU A 120 27.10 -17.22 13.26
CA GLU A 120 26.77 -18.62 13.00
C GLU A 120 25.27 -18.88 13.17
N GLY A 121 24.67 -19.54 12.19
CA GLY A 121 23.24 -19.81 12.14
C GLY A 121 22.42 -18.82 11.31
N ASP A 122 22.97 -17.66 10.95
CA ASP A 122 22.29 -16.65 10.15
C ASP A 122 21.97 -17.17 8.75
N LYS A 123 20.85 -16.70 8.22
CA LYS A 123 20.46 -16.92 6.83
C LYS A 123 20.65 -15.64 6.03
N LEU A 124 21.27 -15.76 4.87
CA LEU A 124 21.52 -14.64 3.97
C LEU A 124 21.43 -15.07 2.51
N PHE A 125 21.24 -14.11 1.63
CA PHE A 125 21.46 -14.30 0.21
C PHE A 125 22.96 -14.31 -0.06
N ILE A 126 23.41 -15.19 -0.95
CA ILE A 126 24.76 -15.22 -1.46
C ILE A 126 24.74 -15.14 -2.98
N PHE A 127 25.70 -14.43 -3.53
CA PHE A 127 25.83 -14.23 -4.97
C PHE A 127 27.11 -14.89 -5.44
N GLN A 128 27.02 -15.59 -6.57
CA GLN A 128 28.22 -16.08 -7.23
C GLN A 128 28.81 -14.97 -8.08
N THR A 129 30.02 -14.52 -7.71
CA THR A 129 30.79 -13.52 -8.44
C THR A 129 32.01 -14.18 -9.07
N GLY A 130 32.37 -13.76 -10.29
CA GLY A 130 33.56 -14.26 -10.99
C GLY A 130 33.30 -15.17 -12.20
N SER A 131 34.36 -15.65 -12.81
CA SER A 131 34.32 -16.58 -13.94
C SER A 131 33.83 -17.95 -13.48
N PRO A 132 33.22 -18.75 -14.35
CA PRO A 132 32.79 -20.12 -14.02
C PRO A 132 33.89 -21.05 -13.46
N GLN A 133 35.13 -20.61 -13.55
CA GLN A 133 36.32 -21.33 -13.07
C GLN A 133 36.80 -20.91 -11.69
N GLU A 134 36.39 -19.73 -11.19
CA GLU A 134 36.69 -19.25 -9.84
C GLU A 134 35.36 -19.04 -9.11
N GLU A 135 35.00 -20.03 -8.28
CA GLU A 135 33.78 -19.97 -7.47
C GLU A 135 33.96 -19.04 -6.28
N ASN A 136 33.84 -17.73 -6.50
CA ASN A 136 33.81 -16.75 -5.44
C ASN A 136 32.35 -16.45 -5.07
N TRP A 137 32.01 -16.60 -3.79
CA TRP A 137 30.73 -16.28 -3.26
C TRP A 137 30.83 -15.06 -2.35
N GLU A 138 29.96 -14.09 -2.61
CA GLU A 138 29.85 -12.89 -1.80
C GLU A 138 28.54 -12.89 -1.02
N ALA A 139 28.61 -12.40 0.22
CA ALA A 139 27.46 -12.24 1.08
C ALA A 139 26.62 -11.03 0.64
N GLY A 140 25.33 -11.25 0.42
CA GLY A 140 24.35 -10.20 0.19
C GLY A 140 23.54 -9.85 1.44
N GLU A 141 22.26 -9.56 1.25
CA GLU A 141 21.33 -9.18 2.31
C GLU A 141 20.95 -10.38 3.21
N PHE A 142 20.69 -10.09 4.49
CA PHE A 142 20.11 -11.09 5.39
C PHE A 142 18.74 -11.55 4.92
N TYR A 143 18.47 -12.85 5.02
CA TYR A 143 17.19 -13.43 4.70
C TYR A 143 16.16 -13.15 5.81
N ARG A 144 15.37 -12.12 5.64
CA ARG A 144 14.41 -11.64 6.65
C ARG A 144 12.99 -12.17 6.43
N SER A 145 12.77 -12.94 5.35
CA SER A 145 11.43 -13.39 4.94
C SER A 145 10.73 -14.24 6.00
N ASP A 146 11.45 -15.07 6.75
CA ASP A 146 10.87 -15.90 7.81
C ASP A 146 10.22 -15.04 8.91
N ALA A 147 10.89 -13.96 9.33
CA ALA A 147 10.39 -13.05 10.36
C ALA A 147 9.20 -12.22 9.86
N ILE A 148 9.24 -11.77 8.62
CA ILE A 148 8.13 -11.03 7.98
C ILE A 148 6.91 -11.94 7.81
N LEU A 149 7.09 -13.20 7.38
CA LEU A 149 6.00 -14.16 7.26
C LEU A 149 5.36 -14.50 8.62
N LEU A 150 6.16 -14.59 9.69
CA LEU A 150 5.65 -14.77 11.05
C LEU A 150 4.80 -13.57 11.48
N LEU A 151 5.28 -12.34 11.26
CA LEU A 151 4.55 -11.12 11.58
C LEU A 151 3.25 -11.00 10.77
N ALA A 152 3.31 -11.29 9.46
CA ALA A 152 2.13 -11.35 8.60
C ALA A 152 1.14 -12.42 9.08
N GLY A 153 1.62 -13.61 9.47
CA GLY A 153 0.79 -14.66 10.04
C GLY A 153 0.08 -14.26 11.33
N LEU A 154 0.78 -13.56 12.23
CA LEU A 154 0.18 -13.01 13.46
C LEU A 154 -0.90 -11.98 13.15
N PHE A 155 -0.65 -11.08 12.18
CA PHE A 155 -1.64 -10.09 11.73
C PHE A 155 -2.89 -10.77 11.14
N LEU A 156 -2.71 -11.74 10.24
CA LEU A 156 -3.82 -12.49 9.63
C LEU A 156 -4.60 -13.28 10.68
N LEU A 157 -3.90 -13.89 11.64
CA LEU A 157 -4.54 -14.58 12.77
C LEU A 157 -5.38 -13.63 13.61
N GLY A 158 -4.86 -12.42 13.90
CA GLY A 158 -5.60 -11.37 14.60
C GLY A 158 -6.88 -10.99 13.85
N LEU A 159 -6.80 -10.77 12.53
CA LEU A 159 -7.98 -10.48 11.71
C LEU A 159 -9.03 -11.60 11.75
N LEU A 160 -8.61 -12.86 11.77
CA LEU A 160 -9.53 -14.01 11.85
C LEU A 160 -10.17 -14.13 13.23
N LEU A 161 -9.38 -13.96 14.30
CA LEU A 161 -9.88 -14.08 15.67
C LEU A 161 -10.92 -13.00 16.01
N PHE A 162 -10.62 -11.72 15.67
CA PHE A 162 -11.51 -10.60 15.95
C PHE A 162 -12.61 -10.42 14.91
N GLY A 163 -12.28 -10.59 13.63
CA GLY A 163 -13.18 -10.32 12.52
C GLY A 163 -14.05 -11.51 12.10
N ARG A 164 -13.69 -12.74 12.50
CA ARG A 164 -14.38 -13.97 12.08
C ARG A 164 -14.58 -13.97 10.55
N ARG A 165 -15.86 -14.09 10.07
CA ARG A 165 -16.18 -14.06 8.63
C ARG A 165 -15.85 -12.75 7.95
N LYS A 166 -16.04 -11.62 8.62
CA LYS A 166 -15.63 -10.31 8.08
C LYS A 166 -14.10 -10.23 7.96
N GLY A 167 -13.38 -10.76 8.96
CA GLY A 167 -11.93 -10.85 8.91
C GLY A 167 -11.43 -11.65 7.71
N LEU A 168 -12.08 -12.79 7.38
CA LEU A 168 -11.74 -13.56 6.16
C LEU A 168 -11.95 -12.73 4.88
N MET A 169 -13.07 -12.01 4.77
CA MET A 169 -13.35 -11.15 3.60
C MET A 169 -12.36 -9.99 3.52
N THR A 170 -11.93 -9.45 4.66
CA THR A 170 -10.88 -8.41 4.73
C THR A 170 -9.53 -8.96 4.27
N ILE A 171 -9.14 -10.16 4.70
CA ILE A 171 -7.91 -10.81 4.22
C ILE A 171 -7.97 -11.02 2.71
N LEU A 172 -9.08 -11.53 2.21
CA LEU A 172 -9.27 -11.75 0.78
C LEU A 172 -9.17 -10.45 -0.02
N SER A 173 -9.81 -9.37 0.46
CA SER A 173 -9.71 -8.05 -0.19
C SER A 173 -8.29 -7.50 -0.14
N LEU A 174 -7.57 -7.68 0.97
CA LEU A 174 -6.17 -7.26 1.10
C LEU A 174 -5.27 -7.99 0.10
N VAL A 175 -5.41 -9.31 -0.01
CA VAL A 175 -4.66 -10.10 -0.99
C VAL A 175 -4.95 -9.63 -2.41
N LEU A 176 -6.23 -9.46 -2.77
CA LEU A 176 -6.61 -8.99 -4.10
C LEU A 176 -6.11 -7.56 -4.39
N THR A 177 -6.08 -6.69 -3.38
CA THR A 177 -5.50 -5.34 -3.49
C THR A 177 -4.00 -5.40 -3.76
N CYS A 178 -3.26 -6.21 -3.01
CA CYS A 178 -1.83 -6.43 -3.26
C CYS A 178 -1.59 -6.99 -4.66
N LEU A 179 -2.36 -7.99 -5.09
CA LEU A 179 -2.25 -8.54 -6.44
C LEU A 179 -2.58 -7.50 -7.51
N ALA A 180 -3.59 -6.64 -7.31
CA ALA A 180 -3.92 -5.57 -8.26
C ALA A 180 -2.77 -4.56 -8.41
N ILE A 181 -2.09 -4.25 -7.32
CA ILE A 181 -0.93 -3.34 -7.35
C ILE A 181 0.28 -4.02 -8.00
N PHE A 182 0.68 -5.22 -7.51
CA PHE A 182 1.93 -5.84 -7.94
C PHE A 182 1.84 -6.56 -9.29
N ILE A 183 0.67 -7.07 -9.69
CA ILE A 183 0.49 -7.82 -10.96
C ILE A 183 -0.05 -6.93 -12.08
N VAL A 184 -0.80 -5.86 -11.76
CA VAL A 184 -1.41 -5.01 -12.79
C VAL A 184 -0.80 -3.62 -12.80
N PHE A 185 -0.85 -2.91 -11.66
CA PHE A 185 -0.44 -1.50 -11.61
C PHE A 185 1.05 -1.32 -11.89
N VAL A 186 1.93 -2.00 -11.14
CA VAL A 186 3.39 -1.86 -11.29
C VAL A 186 3.85 -2.29 -12.68
N PRO A 187 3.45 -3.47 -13.23
CA PRO A 187 3.83 -3.85 -14.58
C PRO A 187 3.30 -2.90 -15.66
N ALA A 188 2.11 -2.33 -15.48
CA ALA A 188 1.55 -1.39 -16.43
C ALA A 188 2.39 -0.10 -16.51
N ILE A 189 2.87 0.41 -15.38
CA ILE A 189 3.76 1.57 -15.33
C ILE A 189 5.10 1.25 -16.03
N LEU A 190 5.71 0.11 -15.70
CA LEU A 190 6.98 -0.33 -16.31
C LEU A 190 6.84 -0.58 -17.82
N ALA A 191 5.68 -1.01 -18.27
CA ALA A 191 5.37 -1.15 -19.70
C ALA A 191 5.15 0.20 -20.42
N GLY A 192 5.22 1.34 -19.72
CA GLY A 192 5.07 2.68 -20.28
C GLY A 192 3.62 3.10 -20.51
N TYR A 193 2.63 2.46 -19.89
CA TYR A 193 1.25 2.92 -19.94
C TYR A 193 1.07 4.20 -19.14
N ASN A 194 0.03 4.98 -19.52
CA ASN A 194 -0.28 6.24 -18.86
C ASN A 194 -0.57 6.03 -17.36
N ALA A 195 0.31 6.54 -16.49
CA ALA A 195 0.26 6.35 -15.05
C ALA A 195 -1.02 6.91 -14.42
N TYR A 196 -1.54 8.05 -14.91
CA TYR A 196 -2.80 8.64 -14.42
C TYR A 196 -3.99 7.72 -14.67
N ALA A 197 -4.12 7.20 -15.90
CA ALA A 197 -5.23 6.32 -16.26
C ALA A 197 -5.18 4.99 -15.51
N VAL A 198 -3.99 4.37 -15.45
CA VAL A 198 -3.80 3.11 -14.74
C VAL A 198 -4.10 3.27 -13.25
N SER A 199 -3.65 4.37 -12.61
CA SER A 199 -3.93 4.66 -11.19
C SER A 199 -5.43 4.79 -10.92
N VAL A 200 -6.14 5.56 -11.75
CA VAL A 200 -7.60 5.76 -11.58
C VAL A 200 -8.36 4.45 -11.74
N ILE A 201 -8.04 3.65 -12.78
CA ILE A 201 -8.69 2.35 -13.03
C ILE A 201 -8.42 1.40 -11.85
N THR A 202 -7.18 1.31 -11.40
CA THR A 202 -6.79 0.44 -10.28
C THR A 202 -7.48 0.86 -8.98
N CYS A 203 -7.53 2.16 -8.68
CA CYS A 203 -8.22 2.67 -7.51
C CYS A 203 -9.73 2.39 -7.55
N LEU A 204 -10.40 2.63 -8.68
CA LEU A 204 -11.82 2.32 -8.83
C LEU A 204 -12.11 0.82 -8.67
N PHE A 205 -11.23 -0.02 -9.23
CA PHE A 205 -11.32 -1.47 -9.03
C PHE A 205 -11.17 -1.84 -7.55
N ILE A 206 -10.15 -1.33 -6.85
CA ILE A 206 -9.89 -1.64 -5.43
C ILE A 206 -11.06 -1.16 -4.56
N ILE A 207 -11.58 0.07 -4.78
CA ILE A 207 -12.75 0.60 -4.05
C ILE A 207 -13.96 -0.32 -4.23
N ALA A 208 -14.31 -0.63 -5.48
CA ALA A 208 -15.48 -1.45 -5.80
C ALA A 208 -15.35 -2.87 -5.23
N MET A 209 -14.20 -3.51 -5.41
CA MET A 209 -13.91 -4.86 -4.95
C MET A 209 -13.92 -4.93 -3.42
N THR A 210 -13.15 -4.07 -2.73
CA THR A 210 -13.02 -4.11 -1.27
C THR A 210 -14.36 -3.86 -0.57
N LEU A 211 -15.08 -2.80 -0.96
CA LEU A 211 -16.36 -2.47 -0.34
C LEU A 211 -17.42 -3.53 -0.63
N SER A 212 -17.38 -4.16 -1.81
CA SER A 212 -18.28 -5.28 -2.15
C SER A 212 -17.99 -6.53 -1.32
N LEU A 213 -16.72 -6.86 -1.08
CA LEU A 213 -16.34 -8.03 -0.28
C LEU A 213 -16.60 -7.81 1.21
N VAL A 214 -16.17 -6.66 1.76
CA VAL A 214 -16.25 -6.39 3.21
C VAL A 214 -17.68 -6.09 3.67
N SER A 215 -18.43 -5.30 2.91
CA SER A 215 -19.78 -4.82 3.28
C SER A 215 -20.91 -5.54 2.58
N GLY A 216 -20.60 -6.38 1.59
CA GLY A 216 -21.58 -7.13 0.82
C GLY A 216 -22.43 -6.27 -0.15
N PRO A 217 -23.37 -6.91 -0.87
CA PRO A 217 -24.25 -6.24 -1.83
C PRO A 217 -25.31 -5.40 -1.11
N SER A 218 -24.99 -4.16 -0.79
CA SER A 218 -25.87 -3.27 -0.08
C SER A 218 -25.84 -1.85 -0.63
N LYS A 219 -26.93 -1.11 -0.47
CA LYS A 219 -26.97 0.33 -0.80
C LYS A 219 -25.94 1.11 0.00
N LYS A 220 -25.63 0.66 1.22
CA LYS A 220 -24.58 1.20 2.07
C LYS A 220 -23.21 1.08 1.40
N SER A 221 -22.88 -0.09 0.86
CA SER A 221 -21.61 -0.32 0.15
C SER A 221 -21.52 0.56 -1.10
N LEU A 222 -22.61 0.73 -1.84
CA LEU A 222 -22.65 1.63 -2.99
C LEU A 222 -22.45 3.10 -2.58
N ALA A 223 -23.12 3.55 -1.50
CA ALA A 223 -22.93 4.91 -0.98
C ALA A 223 -21.49 5.17 -0.59
N ALA A 224 -20.88 4.23 0.13
CA ALA A 224 -19.47 4.31 0.53
C ALA A 224 -18.52 4.32 -0.68
N ALA A 225 -18.77 3.48 -1.69
CA ALA A 225 -17.95 3.42 -2.90
C ALA A 225 -17.99 4.74 -3.69
N LEU A 226 -19.16 5.31 -3.87
CA LEU A 226 -19.32 6.61 -4.55
C LEU A 226 -18.71 7.76 -3.73
N GLY A 227 -18.89 7.75 -2.40
CA GLY A 227 -18.31 8.73 -1.50
C GLY A 227 -16.78 8.69 -1.52
N CYS A 228 -16.20 7.48 -1.43
CA CYS A 228 -14.76 7.25 -1.53
C CYS A 228 -14.22 7.69 -2.89
N ALA A 229 -14.83 7.26 -3.98
CA ALA A 229 -14.43 7.65 -5.34
C ALA A 229 -14.46 9.17 -5.52
N GLY A 230 -15.46 9.85 -4.96
CA GLY A 230 -15.55 11.31 -4.97
C GLY A 230 -14.39 11.97 -4.21
N GLY A 231 -14.06 11.51 -3.01
CA GLY A 231 -12.95 12.02 -2.22
C GLY A 231 -11.59 11.80 -2.88
N VAL A 232 -11.38 10.61 -3.44
CA VAL A 232 -10.17 10.27 -4.20
C VAL A 232 -10.06 11.12 -5.47
N ALA A 233 -11.17 11.38 -6.16
CA ALA A 233 -11.19 12.27 -7.33
C ALA A 233 -10.76 13.69 -6.95
N VAL A 234 -11.24 14.22 -5.83
CA VAL A 234 -10.82 15.55 -5.33
C VAL A 234 -9.32 15.56 -5.03
N ALA A 235 -8.79 14.55 -4.33
CA ALA A 235 -7.36 14.44 -4.05
C ALA A 235 -6.54 14.38 -5.36
N GLY A 236 -6.98 13.60 -6.35
CA GLY A 236 -6.33 13.50 -7.65
C GLY A 236 -6.37 14.81 -8.45
N ILE A 237 -7.52 15.50 -8.50
CA ILE A 237 -7.62 16.81 -9.16
C ILE A 237 -6.68 17.81 -8.49
N LEU A 238 -6.67 17.85 -7.16
CA LEU A 238 -5.78 18.73 -6.41
C LEU A 238 -4.31 18.44 -6.69
N SER A 239 -3.93 17.16 -6.75
CA SER A 239 -2.58 16.73 -7.12
C SER A 239 -2.16 17.28 -8.49
N VAL A 240 -3.00 17.13 -9.52
CA VAL A 240 -2.71 17.63 -10.88
C VAL A 240 -2.62 19.15 -10.93
N VAL A 241 -3.48 19.85 -10.18
CA VAL A 241 -3.45 21.32 -10.11
C VAL A 241 -2.18 21.80 -9.42
N MET A 242 -1.82 21.18 -8.30
CA MET A 242 -0.63 21.56 -7.52
C MET A 242 0.68 21.17 -8.23
N ASP A 243 0.73 20.06 -8.96
CA ASP A 243 1.88 19.71 -9.80
C ASP A 243 2.21 20.84 -10.77
N LYS A 244 1.21 21.42 -11.44
CA LYS A 244 1.39 22.55 -12.36
C LYS A 244 1.80 23.82 -11.66
N LEU A 245 1.20 24.15 -10.50
CA LEU A 245 1.50 25.37 -9.74
C LEU A 245 2.90 25.32 -9.13
N MET A 246 3.31 24.18 -8.60
CA MET A 246 4.61 23.98 -7.96
C MET A 246 5.72 23.64 -8.96
N LYS A 247 5.38 23.42 -10.26
CA LYS A 247 6.32 23.06 -11.33
C LYS A 247 7.16 21.82 -10.98
N LEU A 248 6.50 20.80 -10.43
CA LEU A 248 7.19 19.57 -10.08
C LEU A 248 7.77 18.88 -11.32
N THR A 249 8.92 18.24 -11.14
CA THR A 249 9.59 17.48 -12.20
C THR A 249 9.39 15.99 -12.04
N GLY A 250 9.19 15.52 -10.79
CA GLY A 250 9.12 14.12 -10.39
C GLY A 250 10.49 13.49 -10.13
N TYR A 251 11.59 14.21 -10.38
CA TYR A 251 12.92 13.76 -10.02
C TYR A 251 13.18 14.03 -8.54
N LEU A 252 12.82 13.09 -7.68
CA LEU A 252 12.86 13.27 -6.24
C LEU A 252 14.22 12.86 -5.63
N ASN A 253 14.74 11.74 -6.11
CA ASN A 253 15.97 11.10 -5.64
C ASN A 253 16.63 10.31 -6.77
N ASP A 254 17.78 9.68 -6.49
CA ASP A 254 18.50 8.87 -7.47
C ASP A 254 17.68 7.68 -7.96
N GLU A 255 16.83 7.11 -7.11
CA GLU A 255 15.93 5.98 -7.48
C GLU A 255 14.94 6.38 -8.56
N THR A 256 14.34 7.58 -8.45
CA THR A 256 13.43 8.09 -9.48
C THR A 256 14.15 8.37 -10.79
N MET A 257 15.42 8.78 -10.74
CA MET A 257 16.26 8.92 -11.93
C MET A 257 16.46 7.55 -12.61
N TYR A 258 16.83 6.51 -11.86
CA TYR A 258 16.95 5.16 -12.43
C TYR A 258 15.65 4.66 -13.04
N VAL A 259 14.52 4.88 -12.36
CA VAL A 259 13.19 4.50 -12.89
C VAL A 259 12.92 5.16 -14.25
N SER A 260 13.30 6.43 -14.43
CA SER A 260 13.11 7.13 -15.70
C SER A 260 13.92 6.54 -16.88
N LEU A 261 15.03 5.86 -16.56
CA LEU A 261 15.92 5.24 -17.55
C LEU A 261 15.54 3.79 -17.88
N LEU A 262 14.65 3.15 -17.13
CA LEU A 262 14.31 1.73 -17.33
C LEU A 262 13.65 1.43 -18.70
N ASN A 263 13.02 2.41 -19.32
CA ASN A 263 12.35 2.22 -20.61
C ASN A 263 12.66 3.39 -21.54
N GLU A 264 13.73 3.27 -22.32
CA GLU A 264 14.15 4.30 -23.26
C GLU A 264 13.13 4.52 -24.40
N ALA A 265 12.39 3.49 -24.79
CA ALA A 265 11.42 3.57 -25.88
C ALA A 265 10.14 4.33 -25.46
N ASN A 266 9.73 4.19 -24.20
CA ASN A 266 8.59 4.88 -23.60
C ASN A 266 8.97 5.36 -22.21
N PRO A 267 9.54 6.57 -22.07
CA PRO A 267 9.98 7.08 -20.77
C PRO A 267 8.85 7.10 -19.76
N ILE A 268 9.13 6.58 -18.55
CA ILE A 268 8.14 6.50 -17.48
C ILE A 268 7.85 7.91 -16.97
N ASP A 269 6.57 8.28 -16.91
CA ASP A 269 6.12 9.59 -16.42
C ASP A 269 6.21 9.62 -14.88
N LEU A 270 7.28 10.24 -14.38
CA LEU A 270 7.52 10.37 -12.94
C LEU A 270 6.44 11.19 -12.22
N LYS A 271 5.86 12.21 -12.87
CA LYS A 271 4.74 12.98 -12.32
C LYS A 271 3.49 12.11 -12.16
N GLY A 272 3.27 11.23 -13.12
CA GLY A 272 2.21 10.23 -13.03
C GLY A 272 2.41 9.25 -11.87
N ILE A 273 3.67 8.93 -11.51
CA ILE A 273 3.98 8.12 -10.31
C ILE A 273 3.65 8.90 -9.04
N VAL A 274 4.01 10.18 -8.95
CA VAL A 274 3.65 11.04 -7.81
C VAL A 274 2.13 11.13 -7.65
N PHE A 275 1.42 11.36 -8.76
CA PHE A 275 -0.05 11.32 -8.77
C PHE A 275 -0.60 9.98 -8.24
N ALA A 276 -0.06 8.88 -8.71
CA ALA A 276 -0.46 7.54 -8.28
C ALA A 276 -0.28 7.35 -6.78
N ALA A 277 0.88 7.74 -6.23
CA ALA A 277 1.16 7.65 -4.82
C ALA A 277 0.15 8.44 -3.97
N ILE A 278 -0.21 9.67 -4.41
CA ILE A 278 -1.22 10.50 -3.74
C ILE A 278 -2.59 9.83 -3.76
N VAL A 279 -3.04 9.35 -4.92
CA VAL A 279 -4.38 8.79 -5.11
C VAL A 279 -4.53 7.45 -4.38
N ILE A 280 -3.54 6.57 -4.47
CA ILE A 280 -3.53 5.28 -3.77
C ILE A 280 -3.44 5.49 -2.25
N GLY A 281 -2.58 6.41 -1.80
CA GLY A 281 -2.43 6.72 -0.38
C GLY A 281 -3.69 7.33 0.23
N ALA A 282 -4.33 8.26 -0.47
CA ALA A 282 -5.59 8.87 -0.03
C ALA A 282 -6.76 7.88 -0.03
N MET A 283 -6.77 6.90 -0.93
CA MET A 283 -7.88 5.96 -1.12
C MET A 283 -8.19 5.18 0.16
N GLY A 284 -7.18 4.67 0.87
CA GLY A 284 -7.39 3.91 2.10
C GLY A 284 -8.17 4.71 3.14
N ALA A 285 -7.71 5.90 3.46
CA ALA A 285 -8.33 6.77 4.47
C ALA A 285 -9.71 7.30 4.04
N THR A 286 -9.89 7.65 2.76
CA THR A 286 -11.20 8.06 2.24
C THR A 286 -12.21 6.92 2.25
N MET A 287 -11.77 5.67 2.05
CA MET A 287 -12.62 4.49 2.11
C MET A 287 -13.17 4.26 3.52
N ASP A 288 -12.33 4.40 4.54
CA ASP A 288 -12.73 4.24 5.93
C ASP A 288 -13.80 5.28 6.31
N VAL A 289 -13.53 6.56 6.02
CA VAL A 289 -14.47 7.66 6.30
C VAL A 289 -15.80 7.48 5.55
N ALA A 290 -15.75 7.13 4.26
CA ALA A 290 -16.95 6.89 3.47
C ALA A 290 -17.79 5.74 4.03
N MET A 291 -17.13 4.68 4.50
CA MET A 291 -17.77 3.52 5.09
C MET A 291 -18.40 3.85 6.45
N ASP A 292 -17.69 4.57 7.31
CA ASP A 292 -18.15 4.93 8.64
C ASP A 292 -19.39 5.83 8.56
N ILE A 293 -19.37 6.86 7.73
CA ILE A 293 -20.51 7.75 7.51
C ILE A 293 -21.70 6.97 6.92
N SER A 294 -21.46 6.21 5.84
CA SER A 294 -22.53 5.45 5.21
C SER A 294 -23.11 4.42 6.18
N SER A 295 -22.26 3.69 6.91
CA SER A 295 -22.72 2.70 7.88
C SER A 295 -23.59 3.30 8.98
N SER A 296 -23.15 4.43 9.54
CA SER A 296 -23.85 5.13 10.61
C SER A 296 -25.20 5.68 10.13
N LEU A 297 -25.25 6.31 8.96
CA LEU A 297 -26.49 6.87 8.43
C LEU A 297 -27.52 5.78 8.09
N PHE A 298 -27.08 4.67 7.49
CA PHE A 298 -27.99 3.53 7.25
C PHE A 298 -28.46 2.88 8.56
N GLU A 299 -27.64 2.85 9.61
CA GLU A 299 -28.06 2.35 10.93
C GLU A 299 -29.09 3.28 11.60
N ILE A 300 -28.87 4.60 11.53
CA ILE A 300 -29.83 5.60 12.03
C ILE A 300 -31.16 5.46 11.33
N HIS A 301 -31.15 5.40 9.98
CA HIS A 301 -32.38 5.23 9.19
C HIS A 301 -33.12 3.91 9.50
N ARG A 302 -32.37 2.83 9.75
CA ARG A 302 -32.96 1.54 10.14
C ARG A 302 -33.67 1.61 11.48
N LYS A 303 -33.13 2.37 12.44
CA LYS A 303 -33.74 2.54 13.79
C LYS A 303 -34.88 3.56 13.79
N VAL A 304 -34.80 4.58 12.95
CA VAL A 304 -35.79 5.64 12.83
C VAL A 304 -36.20 5.77 11.35
N PRO A 305 -37.12 4.92 10.86
CA PRO A 305 -37.51 4.88 9.44
C PRO A 305 -38.12 6.18 8.92
N ASP A 306 -38.73 6.99 9.80
CA ASP A 306 -39.39 8.24 9.46
C ASP A 306 -38.50 9.48 9.51
N ILE A 307 -37.20 9.30 9.74
CA ILE A 307 -36.22 10.41 9.78
C ILE A 307 -36.21 11.15 8.44
N SER A 308 -36.23 12.48 8.50
CA SER A 308 -36.17 13.31 7.30
C SER A 308 -34.77 13.35 6.69
N TYR A 309 -34.70 13.64 5.39
CA TYR A 309 -33.43 13.81 4.67
C TYR A 309 -32.51 14.83 5.35
N SER A 310 -33.08 15.98 5.76
CA SER A 310 -32.33 17.05 6.42
C SER A 310 -31.69 16.59 7.74
N HIS A 311 -32.40 15.83 8.55
CA HIS A 311 -31.87 15.27 9.80
C HIS A 311 -30.80 14.21 9.56
N LEU A 312 -30.94 13.38 8.51
CA LEU A 312 -29.88 12.45 8.12
C LEU A 312 -28.61 13.19 7.70
N VAL A 313 -28.75 14.23 6.88
CA VAL A 313 -27.63 15.06 6.43
C VAL A 313 -26.96 15.72 7.63
N GLN A 314 -27.73 16.30 8.56
CA GLN A 314 -27.19 16.91 9.78
C GLN A 314 -26.42 15.88 10.62
N SER A 315 -26.98 14.68 10.80
CA SER A 315 -26.32 13.58 11.52
C SER A 315 -25.01 13.17 10.84
N GLY A 316 -25.00 13.05 9.50
CA GLY A 316 -23.80 12.71 8.74
C GLY A 316 -22.69 13.74 8.89
N PHE A 317 -23.00 15.04 8.86
CA PHE A 317 -22.02 16.08 9.13
C PHE A 317 -21.52 16.07 10.58
N THR A 318 -22.37 15.76 11.55
CA THR A 318 -21.95 15.63 12.94
C THR A 318 -20.95 14.49 13.10
N ILE A 319 -21.29 13.31 12.61
CA ILE A 319 -20.40 12.14 12.60
C ILE A 319 -19.10 12.45 11.86
N GLY A 320 -19.19 13.09 10.67
CA GLY A 320 -18.02 13.47 9.88
C GLY A 320 -17.08 14.42 10.63
N ARG A 321 -17.59 15.38 11.39
CA ARG A 321 -16.77 16.27 12.23
C ARG A 321 -16.01 15.53 13.32
N ASP A 322 -16.64 14.53 13.94
CA ASP A 322 -16.01 13.76 15.02
C ASP A 322 -14.82 12.93 14.51
N ILE A 323 -14.92 12.39 13.29
CA ILE A 323 -13.88 11.52 12.72
C ILE A 323 -12.82 12.29 11.90
N MET A 324 -13.14 13.48 11.34
CA MET A 324 -12.23 14.17 10.41
C MET A 324 -10.89 14.54 11.06
N GLY A 325 -10.91 15.01 12.30
CA GLY A 325 -9.70 15.47 12.99
C GLY A 325 -8.72 14.34 13.26
N THR A 326 -9.22 13.19 13.66
CA THR A 326 -8.39 12.00 13.91
C THR A 326 -7.87 11.40 12.62
N MET A 327 -8.71 11.26 11.59
CA MET A 327 -8.31 10.64 10.31
C MET A 327 -7.32 11.50 9.53
N ALA A 328 -7.56 12.82 9.42
CA ALA A 328 -6.62 13.72 8.76
C ALA A 328 -5.27 13.77 9.47
N ASN A 329 -5.27 13.83 10.81
CA ASN A 329 -4.05 13.81 11.60
C ASN A 329 -3.27 12.50 11.45
N THR A 330 -3.97 11.36 11.44
CA THR A 330 -3.34 10.04 11.25
C THR A 330 -2.63 9.96 9.89
N LEU A 331 -3.25 10.46 8.83
CA LEU A 331 -2.66 10.47 7.49
C LEU A 331 -1.40 11.37 7.44
N ILE A 332 -1.46 12.57 8.01
CA ILE A 332 -0.31 13.48 8.08
C ILE A 332 0.83 12.83 8.87
N LEU A 333 0.53 12.24 10.04
CA LEU A 333 1.55 11.56 10.86
C LEU A 333 2.16 10.35 10.14
N ALA A 334 1.37 9.60 9.37
CA ALA A 334 1.89 8.48 8.58
C ALA A 334 2.92 8.96 7.54
N TYR A 335 2.64 10.04 6.81
CA TYR A 335 3.59 10.62 5.85
C TYR A 335 4.82 11.21 6.53
N ILE A 336 4.66 11.97 7.62
CA ILE A 336 5.80 12.48 8.38
C ILE A 336 6.68 11.32 8.88
N GLY A 337 6.06 10.25 9.39
CA GLY A 337 6.77 9.07 9.89
C GLY A 337 7.56 8.35 8.79
N SER A 338 7.00 8.19 7.60
CA SER A 338 7.66 7.56 6.45
C SER A 338 8.84 8.40 5.93
N SER A 339 8.72 9.73 5.97
CA SER A 339 9.73 10.66 5.44
C SER A 339 10.71 11.17 6.49
N LEU A 340 10.66 10.67 7.74
CA LEU A 340 11.41 11.23 8.87
C LEU A 340 12.92 11.25 8.61
N THR A 341 13.49 10.15 8.09
CA THR A 341 14.93 10.06 7.78
C THR A 341 15.33 11.09 6.73
N THR A 342 14.53 11.27 5.71
CA THR A 342 14.73 12.25 4.63
C THR A 342 14.69 13.69 5.18
N VAL A 343 13.71 13.98 6.02
CA VAL A 343 13.59 15.30 6.68
C VAL A 343 14.80 15.58 7.55
N LEU A 344 15.24 14.61 8.35
CA LEU A 344 16.44 14.74 9.19
C LEU A 344 17.71 14.98 8.36
N LEU A 345 17.89 14.22 7.27
CA LEU A 345 19.03 14.38 6.37
C LEU A 345 19.06 15.81 5.81
N TYR A 346 17.98 16.26 5.20
CA TYR A 346 17.94 17.58 4.58
C TYR A 346 17.95 18.72 5.62
N ALA A 347 17.38 18.53 6.80
CA ALA A 347 17.48 19.51 7.87
C ALA A 347 18.93 19.73 8.35
N SER A 348 19.76 18.68 8.25
CA SER A 348 21.18 18.76 8.61
C SER A 348 22.03 19.52 7.57
N TYR A 349 21.64 19.48 6.30
CA TYR A 349 22.41 20.06 5.19
C TYR A 349 21.91 21.42 4.70
N GLN A 350 20.69 21.83 5.07
CA GLN A 350 20.12 23.09 4.57
C GLN A 350 20.38 24.26 5.52
N ALA A 351 20.72 25.42 4.94
CA ALA A 351 21.03 26.62 5.71
C ALA A 351 19.78 27.29 6.29
N SER A 352 18.59 27.00 5.76
CA SER A 352 17.33 27.62 6.21
C SER A 352 16.13 26.70 6.04
N LEU A 353 15.11 26.90 6.90
CA LEU A 353 13.81 26.21 6.78
C LEU A 353 13.15 26.46 5.42
N SER A 354 13.30 27.67 4.85
CA SER A 354 12.76 27.98 3.54
C SER A 354 13.36 27.12 2.44
N GLN A 355 14.67 26.86 2.48
CA GLN A 355 15.34 25.98 1.52
C GLN A 355 14.87 24.54 1.68
N LEU A 356 14.72 24.07 2.92
CA LEU A 356 14.21 22.72 3.22
C LEU A 356 12.80 22.53 2.64
N LEU A 357 11.88 23.46 2.92
CA LEU A 357 10.49 23.37 2.49
C LEU A 357 10.30 23.54 0.97
N ASN A 358 11.33 24.04 0.25
CA ASN A 358 11.29 24.16 -1.21
C ASN A 358 12.04 23.02 -1.94
N ARG A 359 12.55 22.02 -1.23
CA ARG A 359 13.06 20.81 -1.86
C ARG A 359 11.90 19.99 -2.44
N GLU A 360 12.03 19.56 -3.70
CA GLU A 360 10.95 18.88 -4.42
C GLU A 360 10.49 17.62 -3.69
N LEU A 361 11.42 16.82 -3.14
CA LEU A 361 11.10 15.64 -2.35
C LEU A 361 10.23 15.97 -1.12
N ILE A 362 10.56 17.03 -0.38
CA ILE A 362 9.77 17.47 0.78
C ILE A 362 8.40 18.04 0.35
N ILE A 363 8.37 18.79 -0.74
CA ILE A 363 7.12 19.34 -1.31
C ILE A 363 6.18 18.19 -1.69
N VAL A 364 6.69 17.14 -2.32
CA VAL A 364 5.86 16.00 -2.74
C VAL A 364 5.28 15.26 -1.54
N GLU A 365 6.04 15.06 -0.48
CA GLU A 365 5.55 14.46 0.77
C GLU A 365 4.44 15.32 1.43
N LEU A 366 4.65 16.64 1.49
CA LEU A 366 3.64 17.57 1.98
C LEU A 366 2.39 17.59 1.08
N LEU A 367 2.59 17.52 -0.23
CA LEU A 367 1.49 17.48 -1.20
C LEU A 367 0.66 16.20 -1.03
N GLN A 368 1.29 15.05 -0.82
CA GLN A 368 0.61 13.79 -0.52
C GLN A 368 -0.22 13.88 0.75
N ALA A 369 0.38 14.36 1.83
CA ALA A 369 -0.28 14.52 3.12
C ALA A 369 -1.49 15.47 3.05
N LEU A 370 -1.32 16.65 2.44
CA LEU A 370 -2.35 17.68 2.36
C LEU A 370 -3.46 17.31 1.36
N SER A 371 -3.11 16.83 0.17
CA SER A 371 -4.10 16.42 -0.84
C SER A 371 -4.95 15.26 -0.37
N GLY A 372 -4.32 14.26 0.30
CA GLY A 372 -5.03 13.16 0.91
C GLY A 372 -5.97 13.62 2.03
N SER A 373 -5.51 14.51 2.90
CA SER A 373 -6.34 15.07 3.99
C SER A 373 -7.53 15.89 3.45
N ILE A 374 -7.33 16.68 2.39
CA ILE A 374 -8.42 17.40 1.73
C ILE A 374 -9.39 16.41 1.07
N GLY A 375 -8.88 15.33 0.48
CA GLY A 375 -9.71 14.23 -0.04
C GLY A 375 -10.62 13.64 1.04
N ILE A 376 -10.09 13.37 2.23
CA ILE A 376 -10.86 12.92 3.40
C ILE A 376 -11.95 13.94 3.77
N LEU A 377 -11.59 15.22 3.89
CA LEU A 377 -12.54 16.28 4.23
C LEU A 377 -13.69 16.37 3.21
N CYS A 378 -13.40 16.24 1.92
CA CYS A 378 -14.41 16.26 0.86
C CYS A 378 -15.24 14.96 0.79
N THR A 379 -14.68 13.84 1.26
CA THR A 379 -15.43 12.58 1.36
C THR A 379 -16.62 12.70 2.30
N ILE A 380 -16.51 13.48 3.39
CA ILE A 380 -17.58 13.66 4.39
C ILE A 380 -18.88 14.18 3.75
N PRO A 381 -18.90 15.36 3.10
CA PRO A 381 -20.12 15.86 2.47
C PRO A 381 -20.60 14.93 1.35
N ILE A 382 -19.71 14.43 0.51
CA ILE A 382 -20.09 13.57 -0.63
C ILE A 382 -20.77 12.29 -0.13
N SER A 383 -20.16 11.57 0.83
CA SER A 383 -20.76 10.36 1.42
C SER A 383 -22.06 10.65 2.16
N THR A 384 -22.11 11.77 2.89
CA THR A 384 -23.32 12.19 3.63
C THR A 384 -24.51 12.42 2.69
N PHE A 385 -24.31 13.18 1.61
CA PHE A 385 -25.39 13.45 0.65
C PHE A 385 -25.84 12.19 -0.08
N ILE A 386 -24.89 11.37 -0.55
CA ILE A 386 -25.20 10.12 -1.27
C ILE A 386 -25.91 9.12 -0.35
N ALA A 387 -25.39 8.87 0.85
CA ALA A 387 -25.99 7.93 1.79
C ALA A 387 -27.39 8.37 2.22
N SER A 388 -27.58 9.65 2.54
CA SER A 388 -28.90 10.21 2.91
C SER A 388 -29.91 10.10 1.76
N ALA A 389 -29.48 10.39 0.52
CA ALA A 389 -30.34 10.25 -0.65
C ALA A 389 -30.76 8.78 -0.89
N LEU A 390 -29.81 7.83 -0.80
CA LEU A 390 -30.10 6.40 -0.98
C LEU A 390 -30.98 5.82 0.13
N CYS A 391 -30.92 6.36 1.35
CA CYS A 391 -31.83 6.02 2.44
C CYS A 391 -33.25 6.48 2.12
N CYS A 392 -33.45 7.74 1.70
CA CYS A 392 -34.77 8.30 1.44
C CYS A 392 -35.45 7.74 0.17
N LEU A 393 -34.71 7.40 -0.87
CA LEU A 393 -35.24 6.76 -2.08
C LEU A 393 -35.90 5.39 -1.79
N HIS A 394 -35.60 4.76 -0.67
CA HIS A 394 -36.23 3.51 -0.26
C HIS A 394 -37.69 3.71 0.19
N LYS A 395 -38.00 4.87 0.76
CA LYS A 395 -39.36 5.21 1.23
C LYS A 395 -40.35 5.40 0.07
N CYS A 396 -39.89 5.94 -1.07
CA CYS A 396 -40.72 6.21 -2.22
C CYS A 396 -41.17 4.93 -2.96
N ASN A 397 -40.38 3.86 -2.88
CA ASN A 397 -40.76 2.57 -3.52
C ASN A 397 -41.67 1.69 -2.65
N SER A 398 -41.61 1.81 -1.31
CA SER A 398 -42.53 1.03 -0.44
C SER A 398 -43.95 1.55 -0.47
N HIS A 399 -44.15 2.86 -0.60
CA HIS A 399 -45.48 3.46 -0.74
C HIS A 399 -46.17 3.25 -2.11
N LYS A 400 -45.40 2.90 -3.16
CA LYS A 400 -45.97 2.57 -4.49
C LYS A 400 -46.46 1.12 -4.62
N CYS A 401 -46.13 0.26 -3.66
CA CYS A 401 -46.62 -1.13 -3.64
C CYS A 401 -47.90 -1.31 -2.78
N GLU A 402 -48.33 -0.27 -2.06
CA GLU A 402 -49.58 -0.31 -1.23
C GLU A 402 -50.73 0.53 -1.81
N SER A 403 -50.55 1.11 -2.99
CA SER A 403 -51.58 1.77 -3.77
C SER A 403 -51.81 0.97 -5.09
#